data_149772f2c7bf3edbd2883c0c0d351aac
#
_entry.id   149772f2c7bf3edbd2883c0c0d351aac
#
_cell.length_a   1.000
_cell.length_b   1.000
_cell.length_c   1.000
_cell.angle_alpha   90.00
_cell.angle_beta   90.00
_cell.angle_gamma   90.00
#
_symmetry.space_group_name_H-M   'P 1'
#
loop_
_entity.id
_entity.type
_entity.pdbx_description
1 polymer ?
#
loop_
_entity_poly.entity_id
_entity_poly.type
_entity_poly.pdbx_seq_one_letter_code
_entity_poly.pdbx_strand_id
1 'polypeptide(L)'
;MVLQTLTVRDPLQPFGFVDVLYYYARVAPLLRNFLKGKPLATKIHLPRGNIPFFLRRAHVDGPLKIDDLLTDVDERLLKLRVNALADVRGQLTEKQQRIWSYFVPRKLIDFFYATNGEKIGGSLERIYFDIDRKGVDVDIAQEVTAALLDAIAEDTQFRDVAGSFKFFVLWTGNSFHVYLLLKKPMPASFYEKFIAYTKDDPLRSFTGRWAAAIAKNVYQKTQGGHEKKQGWITIDPSQSPSGKLARCPFSLHVSDADSYDGIALPVDIMKLRGTTLIKDLKNYTPKTVLDHLDSFKRLLP
;
A
#
# COMPACT_ATOMS: atom_id res chain seq x y z
N MET A 1 16.13 20.56 1.91
CA MET A 1 15.55 21.47 2.91
C MET A 1 14.81 20.59 3.93
N VAL A 2 15.25 20.55 5.17
CA VAL A 2 14.62 19.75 6.21
C VAL A 2 13.40 20.53 6.67
N LEU A 3 12.20 19.99 6.49
CA LEU A 3 10.99 20.53 7.12
C LEU A 3 11.24 20.55 8.64
N GLN A 4 11.53 21.71 9.19
CA GLN A 4 11.70 21.86 10.62
C GLN A 4 10.40 21.52 11.33
N THR A 5 10.53 20.93 12.49
CA THR A 5 9.44 20.50 13.37
C THR A 5 8.48 21.65 13.65
N LEU A 6 7.39 21.69 12.89
CA LEU A 6 6.19 22.33 13.43
C LEU A 6 5.84 21.54 14.70
N THR A 7 5.75 22.20 15.83
CA THR A 7 5.30 21.61 17.10
C THR A 7 3.84 21.21 16.94
N VAL A 8 3.63 19.99 16.51
CA VAL A 8 2.33 19.50 16.11
C VAL A 8 1.83 18.53 17.16
N ARG A 9 0.72 18.87 17.78
CA ARG A 9 -0.17 17.89 18.40
C ARG A 9 -0.69 17.01 17.26
N ASP A 10 -0.66 15.73 17.38
CA ASP A 10 -0.98 14.66 16.43
C ASP A 10 -1.31 15.13 14.98
N PRO A 11 -0.43 14.85 13.99
CA PRO A 11 -0.63 15.28 12.59
C PRO A 11 -1.91 14.77 11.94
N LEU A 12 -2.65 13.90 12.61
CA LEU A 12 -3.86 13.28 12.08
C LEU A 12 -5.14 13.62 12.82
N GLN A 13 -5.14 14.58 13.70
CA GLN A 13 -6.45 15.05 14.15
C GLN A 13 -7.17 15.60 12.92
N PRO A 14 -8.29 15.00 12.45
CA PRO A 14 -8.98 15.41 11.23
C PRO A 14 -9.47 16.85 11.30
N PHE A 15 -9.45 17.45 12.48
CA PHE A 15 -9.81 18.82 12.79
C PHE A 15 -8.64 19.64 13.38
N GLY A 16 -7.42 19.07 13.39
CA GLY A 16 -6.22 19.75 13.85
C GLY A 16 -5.65 20.70 12.80
N PHE A 17 -4.71 21.54 13.22
CA PHE A 17 -4.01 22.50 12.35
C PHE A 17 -3.05 21.84 11.36
N VAL A 18 -2.86 20.52 11.41
CA VAL A 18 -1.94 19.79 10.54
C VAL A 18 -2.68 18.76 9.71
N ASP A 19 -2.48 18.95 8.48
CA ASP A 19 -3.04 18.23 7.37
C ASP A 19 -2.23 16.93 7.12
N VAL A 20 -2.89 15.88 6.67
CA VAL A 20 -2.29 14.58 6.34
C VAL A 20 -1.17 14.70 5.28
N LEU A 21 -1.16 15.76 4.46
CA LEU A 21 -0.08 16.03 3.52
C LEU A 21 1.26 16.23 4.24
N TYR A 22 1.28 16.86 5.42
CA TYR A 22 2.51 16.96 6.22
C TYR A 22 3.10 15.59 6.52
N TYR A 23 2.25 14.66 6.98
CA TYR A 23 2.68 13.29 7.27
C TYR A 23 3.25 12.60 6.02
N TYR A 24 2.53 12.62 4.89
CA TYR A 24 3.02 12.01 3.66
C TYR A 24 4.25 12.68 3.08
N ALA A 25 4.39 13.97 3.17
CA ALA A 25 5.61 14.68 2.77
C ALA A 25 6.82 14.28 3.62
N ARG A 26 6.62 14.01 4.92
CA ARG A 26 7.70 13.56 5.83
C ARG A 26 8.15 12.14 5.55
N VAL A 27 7.27 11.23 5.14
CA VAL A 27 7.62 9.86 4.78
C VAL A 27 8.09 9.72 3.33
N ALA A 28 7.78 10.68 2.46
CA ALA A 28 8.12 10.64 1.03
C ALA A 28 9.61 10.36 0.73
N PRO A 29 10.60 10.92 1.46
CA PRO A 29 12.01 10.62 1.23
C PRO A 29 12.34 9.13 1.32
N LEU A 30 11.70 8.39 2.24
CA LEU A 30 11.89 6.94 2.38
C LEU A 30 11.32 6.17 1.19
N LEU A 31 10.25 6.68 0.60
CA LEU A 31 9.51 6.04 -0.49
C LEU A 31 10.12 6.30 -1.88
N ARG A 32 11.07 7.22 -2.00
CA ARG A 32 11.58 7.68 -3.29
C ARG A 32 12.03 6.54 -4.19
N ASN A 33 12.84 5.62 -3.69
CA ASN A 33 13.33 4.48 -4.47
C ASN A 33 12.21 3.49 -4.78
N PHE A 34 11.40 3.14 -3.78
CA PHE A 34 10.31 2.19 -3.93
C PHE A 34 9.24 2.65 -4.94
N LEU A 35 8.94 3.96 -4.97
CA LEU A 35 7.93 4.56 -5.85
C LEU A 35 8.50 5.29 -7.06
N LYS A 36 9.80 5.14 -7.35
CA LYS A 36 10.44 5.81 -8.49
C LYS A 36 9.66 5.55 -9.79
N GLY A 37 9.21 6.63 -10.42
CA GLY A 37 8.47 6.58 -11.68
C GLY A 37 7.03 6.05 -11.58
N LYS A 38 6.57 5.60 -10.40
CA LYS A 38 5.22 5.08 -10.21
C LYS A 38 4.21 6.23 -10.06
N PRO A 39 3.10 6.22 -10.81
CA PRO A 39 1.96 7.11 -10.59
C PRO A 39 1.34 6.88 -9.22
N LEU A 40 1.05 7.97 -8.53
CA LEU A 40 0.39 7.98 -7.23
C LEU A 40 -1.11 8.14 -7.36
N ALA A 41 -1.83 7.63 -6.37
CA ALA A 41 -3.27 7.82 -6.23
C ALA A 41 -3.65 8.04 -4.76
N THR A 42 -4.78 8.69 -4.53
CA THR A 42 -5.33 8.89 -3.18
C THR A 42 -6.81 8.53 -3.16
N LYS A 43 -7.25 7.92 -2.07
CA LYS A 43 -8.65 7.65 -1.80
C LYS A 43 -9.11 8.47 -0.60
N ILE A 44 -10.16 9.24 -0.78
CA ILE A 44 -10.75 10.12 0.22
C ILE A 44 -12.13 9.58 0.54
N HIS A 45 -12.39 9.23 1.80
CA HIS A 45 -13.72 8.84 2.24
C HIS A 45 -14.62 10.07 2.42
N LEU A 46 -15.86 9.93 2.02
CA LEU A 46 -16.86 11.00 2.12
C LEU A 46 -17.85 10.64 3.23
N PRO A 47 -18.11 11.57 4.16
CA PRO A 47 -18.93 11.27 5.34
C PRO A 47 -20.42 11.04 5.00
N ARG A 48 -20.88 11.49 3.84
CA ARG A 48 -22.28 11.39 3.42
C ARG A 48 -22.38 11.39 1.89
N GLY A 49 -23.29 10.57 1.36
CA GLY A 49 -23.61 10.54 -0.08
C GLY A 49 -23.70 9.13 -0.64
N ASN A 50 -24.18 9.03 -1.87
CA ASN A 50 -24.29 7.75 -2.59
C ASN A 50 -22.94 7.19 -3.04
N ILE A 51 -21.88 8.01 -2.98
CA ILE A 51 -20.50 7.64 -3.31
C ILE A 51 -19.71 7.63 -2.00
N PRO A 52 -19.31 6.45 -1.48
CA PRO A 52 -18.67 6.35 -0.17
C PRO A 52 -17.24 6.88 -0.15
N PHE A 53 -16.59 6.97 -1.30
CA PHE A 53 -15.23 7.51 -1.43
C PHE A 53 -14.99 8.13 -2.80
N PHE A 54 -13.97 8.96 -2.86
CA PHE A 54 -13.46 9.56 -4.09
C PHE A 54 -12.03 9.09 -4.34
N LEU A 55 -11.80 8.48 -5.50
CA LEU A 55 -10.46 8.05 -5.93
C LEU A 55 -9.86 9.07 -6.88
N ARG A 56 -8.78 9.71 -6.47
CA ARG A 56 -7.99 10.60 -7.32
C ARG A 56 -6.78 9.82 -7.86
N ARG A 57 -6.73 9.62 -9.17
CA ARG A 57 -5.58 9.05 -9.88
C ARG A 57 -5.57 9.63 -11.30
N ALA A 58 -4.42 9.59 -11.98
CA ALA A 58 -4.25 10.11 -13.34
C ALA A 58 -5.00 11.43 -13.60
N HIS A 59 -4.30 12.50 -13.74
CA HIS A 59 -4.87 13.80 -14.07
C HIS A 59 -4.57 14.12 -15.53
N VAL A 60 -5.37 15.01 -16.18
CA VAL A 60 -5.11 15.49 -17.55
C VAL A 60 -3.70 16.06 -17.71
N ASP A 61 -3.14 16.65 -16.64
CA ASP A 61 -1.77 17.19 -16.60
C ASP A 61 -0.71 16.16 -16.19
N GLY A 62 -1.07 14.87 -16.23
CA GLY A 62 -0.23 13.75 -15.83
C GLY A 62 -0.42 13.33 -14.37
N PRO A 63 0.04 12.10 -14.02
CA PRO A 63 -0.10 11.56 -12.68
C PRO A 63 0.83 12.27 -11.70
N LEU A 64 0.39 12.39 -10.44
CA LEU A 64 1.27 12.76 -9.35
C LEU A 64 2.34 11.69 -9.14
N LYS A 65 3.57 12.07 -8.83
CA LYS A 65 4.70 11.19 -8.51
C LYS A 65 5.29 11.51 -7.15
N ILE A 66 6.05 10.60 -6.61
CA ILE A 66 6.69 10.81 -5.30
C ILE A 66 7.66 12.00 -5.30
N ASP A 67 8.32 12.25 -6.41
CA ASP A 67 9.24 13.39 -6.55
C ASP A 67 8.49 14.74 -6.45
N ASP A 68 7.23 14.82 -6.86
CA ASP A 68 6.41 16.04 -6.70
C ASP A 68 6.20 16.38 -5.20
N LEU A 69 6.02 15.36 -4.34
CA LEU A 69 5.94 15.58 -2.89
C LEU A 69 7.27 16.04 -2.30
N LEU A 70 8.39 15.60 -2.87
CA LEU A 70 9.72 15.95 -2.38
C LEU A 70 10.14 17.38 -2.78
N THR A 71 9.66 17.86 -3.93
CA THR A 71 10.10 19.15 -4.50
C THR A 71 9.14 20.28 -4.24
N ASP A 72 7.84 20.01 -4.23
CA ASP A 72 6.79 21.03 -4.28
C ASP A 72 5.98 21.15 -2.97
N VAL A 73 6.23 20.29 -1.97
CA VAL A 73 5.65 20.43 -0.62
C VAL A 73 6.66 21.11 0.29
N ASP A 74 6.41 22.37 0.60
CA ASP A 74 7.21 23.20 1.49
C ASP A 74 6.36 23.74 2.66
N GLU A 75 7.02 24.44 3.59
CA GLU A 75 6.33 25.04 4.74
C GLU A 75 5.30 26.11 4.32
N ARG A 76 5.56 26.82 3.23
CA ARG A 76 4.65 27.82 2.70
C ARG A 76 3.34 27.16 2.24
N LEU A 77 3.43 26.12 1.42
CA LEU A 77 2.27 25.34 0.99
C LEU A 77 1.48 24.83 2.20
N LEU A 78 2.16 24.19 3.17
CA LEU A 78 1.49 23.63 4.36
C LEU A 78 0.78 24.72 5.19
N LYS A 79 1.36 25.91 5.34
CA LYS A 79 0.73 27.04 6.02
C LYS A 79 -0.51 27.56 5.26
N LEU A 80 -0.47 27.61 3.93
CA LEU A 80 -1.60 28.06 3.12
C LEU A 80 -2.81 27.13 3.21
N ARG A 81 -2.60 25.84 3.51
CA ARG A 81 -3.66 24.82 3.53
C ARG A 81 -4.67 24.93 4.68
N VAL A 82 -4.49 25.85 5.61
CA VAL A 82 -5.52 26.20 6.59
C VAL A 82 -6.66 27.01 5.96
N ASN A 83 -6.43 27.62 4.80
CA ASN A 83 -7.40 28.42 4.07
C ASN A 83 -8.18 27.57 3.04
N ALA A 84 -9.22 28.11 2.47
CA ALA A 84 -9.87 27.51 1.32
C ALA A 84 -9.00 27.67 0.07
N LEU A 85 -9.02 26.67 -0.83
CA LEU A 85 -8.23 26.73 -2.07
C LEU A 85 -8.52 27.96 -2.91
N ALA A 86 -9.79 28.40 -2.96
CA ALA A 86 -10.21 29.57 -3.72
C ALA A 86 -9.46 30.85 -3.30
N ASP A 87 -9.20 31.00 -1.99
CA ASP A 87 -8.58 32.19 -1.42
C ASP A 87 -7.07 32.28 -1.68
N VAL A 88 -6.43 31.11 -1.85
CA VAL A 88 -4.96 31.01 -1.95
C VAL A 88 -4.48 30.51 -3.30
N ARG A 89 -5.39 30.18 -4.22
CA ARG A 89 -5.07 29.56 -5.50
C ARG A 89 -4.03 30.32 -6.31
N GLY A 90 -4.13 31.65 -6.36
CA GLY A 90 -3.18 32.51 -7.06
C GLY A 90 -1.76 32.56 -6.46
N GLN A 91 -1.59 32.02 -5.25
CA GLN A 91 -0.30 31.92 -4.56
C GLN A 91 0.39 30.56 -4.77
N LEU A 92 -0.30 29.61 -5.41
CA LEU A 92 0.17 28.24 -5.60
C LEU A 92 0.65 28.02 -7.04
N THR A 93 1.75 27.27 -7.19
CA THR A 93 2.16 26.77 -8.49
C THR A 93 1.15 25.73 -9.00
N GLU A 94 1.14 25.44 -10.30
CA GLU A 94 0.29 24.39 -10.88
C GLU A 94 0.52 23.02 -10.22
N LYS A 95 1.78 22.70 -9.92
CA LYS A 95 2.13 21.45 -9.21
C LYS A 95 1.56 21.44 -7.78
N GLN A 96 1.65 22.54 -7.06
CA GLN A 96 1.06 22.66 -5.71
C GLN A 96 -0.46 22.57 -5.75
N GLN A 97 -1.13 23.15 -6.75
CA GLN A 97 -2.57 23.00 -6.96
C GLN A 97 -2.94 21.54 -7.24
N ARG A 98 -2.13 20.82 -8.05
CA ARG A 98 -2.29 19.39 -8.30
C ARG A 98 -2.14 18.58 -7.00
N ILE A 99 -1.07 18.79 -6.23
CA ILE A 99 -0.88 18.15 -4.91
C ILE A 99 -2.10 18.40 -4.01
N TRP A 100 -2.59 19.63 -3.96
CA TRP A 100 -3.78 20.00 -3.20
C TRP A 100 -5.01 19.17 -3.61
N SER A 101 -5.19 18.92 -4.90
CA SER A 101 -6.31 18.12 -5.40
C SER A 101 -6.24 16.64 -4.99
N TYR A 102 -5.02 16.09 -4.81
CA TYR A 102 -4.81 14.73 -4.34
C TYR A 102 -4.94 14.62 -2.81
N PHE A 103 -4.46 15.62 -2.09
CA PHE A 103 -4.45 15.66 -0.63
C PHE A 103 -5.35 16.82 -0.15
N VAL A 104 -6.66 16.59 -0.19
CA VAL A 104 -7.63 17.60 0.26
C VAL A 104 -7.41 17.90 1.74
N PRO A 105 -7.30 19.19 2.16
CA PRO A 105 -7.10 19.56 3.55
C PRO A 105 -8.17 18.99 4.48
N ARG A 106 -7.78 18.67 5.70
CA ARG A 106 -8.68 18.19 6.78
C ARG A 106 -9.43 16.90 6.43
N LYS A 107 -8.84 16.05 5.56
CA LYS A 107 -9.39 14.74 5.21
C LYS A 107 -8.39 13.66 5.52
N LEU A 108 -8.86 12.53 6.05
CA LEU A 108 -8.09 11.30 6.09
C LEU A 108 -8.00 10.72 4.69
N ILE A 109 -6.83 10.27 4.31
CA ILE A 109 -6.52 9.90 2.93
C ILE A 109 -5.73 8.61 2.92
N ASP A 110 -6.25 7.58 2.26
CA ASP A 110 -5.46 6.43 1.84
C ASP A 110 -4.51 6.82 0.71
N PHE A 111 -3.28 6.36 0.79
CA PHE A 111 -2.26 6.63 -0.20
C PHE A 111 -1.90 5.37 -0.99
N PHE A 112 -2.05 5.43 -2.30
CA PHE A 112 -1.84 4.32 -3.23
C PHE A 112 -0.85 4.69 -4.32
N TYR A 113 -0.41 3.68 -5.07
CA TYR A 113 0.37 3.84 -6.29
C TYR A 113 -0.01 2.78 -7.32
N ALA A 114 0.21 3.07 -8.60
CA ALA A 114 0.01 2.09 -9.66
C ALA A 114 1.09 1.00 -9.58
N THR A 115 0.70 -0.23 -9.25
CA THR A 115 1.59 -1.36 -8.90
C THR A 115 2.64 -1.58 -9.99
N ASN A 116 2.20 -1.72 -11.23
CA ASN A 116 3.04 -1.92 -12.41
C ASN A 116 2.80 -0.84 -13.48
N GLY A 117 2.48 0.40 -13.04
CA GLY A 117 2.18 1.53 -13.94
C GLY A 117 0.72 1.61 -14.36
N GLU A 118 0.37 2.67 -15.07
CA GLU A 118 -1.01 2.96 -15.49
C GLU A 118 -1.39 2.32 -16.83
N LYS A 119 -0.42 2.11 -17.73
CA LYS A 119 -0.68 1.60 -19.09
C LYS A 119 -1.07 0.13 -19.00
N ILE A 120 -2.30 -0.19 -19.35
CA ILE A 120 -2.80 -1.57 -19.44
C ILE A 120 -1.91 -2.38 -20.39
N GLY A 121 -1.60 -3.63 -20.01
CA GLY A 121 -0.69 -4.49 -20.76
C GLY A 121 0.80 -4.18 -20.57
N GLY A 122 1.14 -3.29 -19.64
CA GLY A 122 2.53 -3.02 -19.25
C GLY A 122 3.19 -4.22 -18.57
N SER A 123 4.53 -4.22 -18.56
CA SER A 123 5.33 -5.26 -17.90
C SER A 123 5.11 -5.30 -16.39
N LEU A 124 5.33 -6.48 -15.80
CA LEU A 124 5.29 -6.71 -14.37
C LEU A 124 6.68 -6.58 -13.77
N GLU A 125 6.91 -5.59 -12.94
CA GLU A 125 8.10 -5.45 -12.08
C GLU A 125 7.86 -6.03 -10.69
N ARG A 126 6.57 -6.16 -10.32
CA ARG A 126 6.11 -6.61 -9.01
C ARG A 126 4.94 -7.56 -9.16
N ILE A 127 4.99 -8.68 -8.45
CA ILE A 127 3.81 -9.51 -8.20
C ILE A 127 3.35 -9.17 -6.80
N TYR A 128 2.07 -8.94 -6.64
CA TYR A 128 1.45 -8.46 -5.42
C TYR A 128 0.38 -9.42 -4.97
N PHE A 129 0.33 -9.71 -3.67
CA PHE A 129 -0.72 -10.50 -3.04
C PHE A 129 -1.30 -9.73 -1.87
N ASP A 130 -2.60 -9.52 -1.89
CA ASP A 130 -3.36 -9.06 -0.72
C ASP A 130 -3.81 -10.28 0.09
N ILE A 131 -3.50 -10.29 1.37
CA ILE A 131 -3.91 -11.36 2.28
C ILE A 131 -5.20 -10.92 2.96
N ASP A 132 -6.30 -11.20 2.30
CA ASP A 132 -7.64 -10.86 2.79
C ASP A 132 -8.12 -11.87 3.83
N ARG A 133 -8.61 -11.36 4.96
CA ARG A 133 -9.20 -12.17 6.04
C ARG A 133 -10.64 -11.73 6.30
N LYS A 134 -11.61 -12.56 6.07
CA LYS A 134 -13.01 -12.26 6.38
C LYS A 134 -13.49 -13.12 7.56
N GLY A 135 -13.57 -12.48 8.75
CA GLY A 135 -13.95 -13.19 9.99
C GLY A 135 -12.90 -14.21 10.47
N VAL A 136 -11.64 -13.99 10.10
CA VAL A 136 -10.48 -14.78 10.58
C VAL A 136 -9.59 -13.86 11.41
N ASP A 137 -8.97 -14.40 12.45
CA ASP A 137 -8.06 -13.63 13.30
C ASP A 137 -6.82 -13.17 12.52
N VAL A 138 -6.28 -12.04 12.93
CA VAL A 138 -5.12 -11.43 12.29
C VAL A 138 -3.83 -12.24 12.50
N ASP A 139 -3.72 -12.95 13.62
CA ASP A 139 -2.59 -13.84 13.91
C ASP A 139 -2.55 -14.99 12.90
N ILE A 140 -3.71 -15.52 12.50
CA ILE A 140 -3.82 -16.53 11.43
C ILE A 140 -3.40 -15.94 10.08
N ALA A 141 -3.75 -14.67 9.79
CA ALA A 141 -3.28 -14.01 8.57
C ALA A 141 -1.75 -13.83 8.58
N GLN A 142 -1.15 -13.59 9.73
CA GLN A 142 0.31 -13.58 9.90
C GLN A 142 0.93 -14.94 9.59
N GLU A 143 0.38 -16.03 10.13
CA GLU A 143 0.84 -17.39 9.87
C GLU A 143 0.72 -17.76 8.38
N VAL A 144 -0.42 -17.45 7.76
CA VAL A 144 -0.64 -17.66 6.32
C VAL A 144 0.35 -16.84 5.49
N THR A 145 0.65 -15.60 5.91
CA THR A 145 1.66 -14.77 5.24
C THR A 145 3.03 -15.41 5.30
N ALA A 146 3.47 -15.90 6.46
CA ALA A 146 4.75 -16.60 6.61
C ALA A 146 4.80 -17.89 5.76
N ALA A 147 3.73 -18.68 5.80
CA ALA A 147 3.62 -19.91 5.00
C ALA A 147 3.60 -19.64 3.49
N LEU A 148 3.05 -18.49 3.05
CA LEU A 148 3.11 -18.08 1.64
C LEU A 148 4.54 -17.78 1.21
N LEU A 149 5.32 -17.09 2.04
CA LEU A 149 6.74 -16.84 1.72
C LEU A 149 7.52 -18.15 1.58
N ASP A 150 7.30 -19.13 2.48
CA ASP A 150 7.95 -20.43 2.41
C ASP A 150 7.53 -21.18 1.14
N ALA A 151 6.23 -21.28 0.88
CA ALA A 151 5.71 -21.96 -0.31
C ALA A 151 6.28 -21.39 -1.61
N ILE A 152 6.42 -20.06 -1.70
CA ILE A 152 7.03 -19.40 -2.86
C ILE A 152 8.54 -19.66 -2.90
N ALA A 153 9.22 -19.60 -1.76
CA ALA A 153 10.67 -19.79 -1.68
C ALA A 153 11.09 -21.22 -2.03
N GLU A 154 10.27 -22.22 -1.73
CA GLU A 154 10.52 -23.65 -2.00
C GLU A 154 10.10 -24.06 -3.42
N ASP A 155 9.25 -23.29 -4.10
CA ASP A 155 8.73 -23.61 -5.43
C ASP A 155 9.78 -23.40 -6.52
N THR A 156 10.48 -24.49 -6.87
CA THR A 156 11.51 -24.47 -7.92
C THR A 156 10.92 -24.15 -9.30
N GLN A 157 9.71 -24.66 -9.61
CA GLN A 157 9.05 -24.40 -10.89
C GLN A 157 8.71 -22.91 -11.04
N PHE A 158 8.29 -22.26 -9.95
CA PHE A 158 8.07 -20.83 -9.97
C PHE A 158 9.39 -20.06 -10.20
N ARG A 159 10.47 -20.45 -9.53
CA ARG A 159 11.78 -19.82 -9.74
C ARG A 159 12.29 -19.98 -11.16
N ASP A 160 12.06 -21.11 -11.79
CA ASP A 160 12.48 -21.36 -13.19
C ASP A 160 11.79 -20.42 -14.17
N VAL A 161 10.51 -20.07 -13.94
CA VAL A 161 9.75 -19.19 -14.83
C VAL A 161 9.81 -17.70 -14.45
N ALA A 162 9.90 -17.36 -13.16
CA ALA A 162 9.94 -15.98 -12.67
C ALA A 162 11.36 -15.42 -12.54
N GLY A 163 12.37 -16.28 -12.47
CA GLY A 163 13.76 -15.89 -12.19
C GLY A 163 13.95 -15.39 -10.76
N SER A 164 14.91 -14.49 -10.59
CA SER A 164 15.26 -13.95 -9.27
C SER A 164 14.31 -12.83 -8.86
N PHE A 165 13.91 -12.84 -7.60
CA PHE A 165 13.08 -11.82 -6.97
C PHE A 165 13.49 -11.60 -5.51
N LYS A 166 12.99 -10.52 -4.91
CA LYS A 166 13.07 -10.25 -3.46
C LYS A 166 11.68 -10.18 -2.88
N PHE A 167 11.51 -10.71 -1.68
CA PHE A 167 10.30 -10.50 -0.90
C PHE A 167 10.28 -9.10 -0.28
N PHE A 168 9.12 -8.52 -0.25
CA PHE A 168 8.81 -7.37 0.58
C PHE A 168 7.42 -7.57 1.19
N VAL A 169 7.31 -7.41 2.49
CA VAL A 169 6.05 -7.59 3.23
C VAL A 169 5.63 -6.27 3.84
N LEU A 170 4.36 -5.95 3.69
CA LEU A 170 3.74 -4.77 4.24
C LEU A 170 2.59 -5.19 5.16
N TRP A 171 2.61 -4.77 6.41
CA TRP A 171 1.44 -4.70 7.25
C TRP A 171 0.53 -3.59 6.73
N THR A 172 -0.79 -3.78 6.66
CA THR A 172 -1.71 -2.82 6.05
C THR A 172 -2.50 -1.98 7.07
N GLY A 173 -2.26 -2.22 8.36
CA GLY A 173 -3.11 -1.72 9.46
C GLY A 173 -4.14 -2.76 9.92
N ASN A 174 -4.45 -3.74 9.08
CA ASN A 174 -5.47 -4.76 9.37
C ASN A 174 -5.08 -6.17 8.91
N SER A 175 -4.22 -6.32 7.90
CA SER A 175 -3.73 -7.59 7.36
C SER A 175 -2.36 -7.39 6.71
N PHE A 176 -1.98 -8.21 5.73
CA PHE A 176 -0.67 -8.16 5.09
C PHE A 176 -0.78 -8.08 3.57
N HIS A 177 0.20 -7.40 2.97
CA HIS A 177 0.50 -7.51 1.55
C HIS A 177 1.87 -8.16 1.36
N VAL A 178 1.97 -9.07 0.41
CA VAL A 178 3.24 -9.70 0.02
C VAL A 178 3.59 -9.25 -1.39
N TYR A 179 4.82 -8.81 -1.58
CA TYR A 179 5.36 -8.43 -2.87
C TYR A 179 6.51 -9.33 -3.26
N LEU A 180 6.54 -9.74 -4.51
CA LEU A 180 7.73 -10.26 -5.18
C LEU A 180 8.26 -9.17 -6.09
N LEU A 181 9.39 -8.60 -5.74
CA LEU A 181 10.07 -7.57 -6.53
C LEU A 181 10.98 -8.28 -7.51
N LEU A 182 10.58 -8.34 -8.77
CA LEU A 182 11.26 -9.08 -9.82
C LEU A 182 12.54 -8.39 -10.22
N LYS A 183 13.65 -9.14 -10.34
CA LYS A 183 14.93 -8.59 -10.81
C LYS A 183 14.86 -8.19 -12.30
N LYS A 184 14.06 -8.90 -13.09
CA LYS A 184 13.78 -8.58 -14.50
C LYS A 184 12.27 -8.45 -14.66
N PRO A 185 11.76 -7.39 -15.31
CA PRO A 185 10.35 -7.27 -15.63
C PRO A 185 9.85 -8.43 -16.48
N MET A 186 8.66 -8.93 -16.18
CA MET A 186 7.99 -9.98 -16.94
C MET A 186 6.92 -9.37 -17.86
N PRO A 187 6.59 -10.02 -18.98
CA PRO A 187 5.51 -9.56 -19.86
C PRO A 187 4.15 -9.63 -19.12
N ALA A 188 3.18 -8.81 -19.52
CA ALA A 188 1.85 -8.81 -18.89
C ALA A 188 1.18 -10.19 -18.91
N SER A 189 1.38 -10.97 -19.97
CA SER A 189 0.86 -12.34 -20.10
C SER A 189 1.36 -13.31 -19.04
N PHE A 190 2.44 -12.98 -18.33
CA PHE A 190 2.94 -13.79 -17.22
C PHE A 190 1.91 -13.87 -16.09
N TYR A 191 1.22 -12.77 -15.81
CA TYR A 191 0.16 -12.76 -14.80
C TYR A 191 -0.94 -13.76 -15.14
N GLU A 192 -1.52 -13.65 -16.33
CA GLU A 192 -2.63 -14.52 -16.75
C GLU A 192 -2.24 -15.99 -16.85
N LYS A 193 -1.01 -16.26 -17.28
CA LYS A 193 -0.50 -17.61 -17.50
C LYS A 193 -0.17 -18.33 -16.19
N PHE A 194 0.38 -17.61 -15.19
CA PHE A 194 1.01 -18.24 -14.05
C PHE A 194 0.49 -17.79 -12.68
N ILE A 195 -0.06 -16.57 -12.56
CA ILE A 195 -0.42 -15.97 -11.27
C ILE A 195 -1.94 -15.89 -11.07
N ALA A 196 -2.68 -15.50 -12.12
CA ALA A 196 -4.11 -15.31 -12.03
C ALA A 196 -4.83 -16.60 -11.58
N TYR A 197 -5.61 -16.47 -10.51
CA TYR A 197 -6.39 -17.59 -9.98
C TYR A 197 -7.69 -17.75 -10.75
N THR A 198 -8.04 -18.98 -11.07
CA THR A 198 -9.34 -19.34 -11.66
C THR A 198 -10.03 -20.39 -10.79
N LYS A 199 -11.34 -20.27 -10.64
CA LYS A 199 -12.14 -21.22 -9.84
C LYS A 199 -12.29 -22.59 -10.50
N ASP A 200 -12.39 -22.60 -11.83
CA ASP A 200 -12.62 -23.81 -12.60
C ASP A 200 -11.39 -24.73 -12.61
N ASP A 201 -10.21 -24.14 -12.48
CA ASP A 201 -8.95 -24.88 -12.37
C ASP A 201 -8.02 -24.14 -11.35
N PRO A 202 -8.28 -24.33 -10.05
CA PRO A 202 -7.53 -23.64 -9.00
C PRO A 202 -6.02 -23.93 -9.01
N LEU A 203 -5.62 -25.16 -9.38
CA LEU A 203 -4.23 -25.58 -9.36
C LEU A 203 -3.45 -25.21 -10.62
N ARG A 204 -4.09 -24.63 -11.62
CA ARG A 204 -3.42 -24.14 -12.83
C ARG A 204 -2.42 -23.03 -12.51
N SER A 205 -2.77 -22.11 -11.59
CA SER A 205 -1.91 -21.01 -11.21
C SER A 205 -1.02 -21.36 -10.01
N PHE A 206 0.13 -20.71 -9.91
CA PHE A 206 0.98 -20.79 -8.72
C PHE A 206 0.22 -20.31 -7.47
N THR A 207 -0.55 -19.22 -7.57
CA THR A 207 -1.38 -18.71 -6.47
C THR A 207 -2.30 -19.80 -5.88
N GLY A 208 -2.97 -20.57 -6.73
CA GLY A 208 -3.87 -21.62 -6.29
C GLY A 208 -3.13 -22.81 -5.67
N ARG A 209 -1.98 -23.19 -6.24
CA ARG A 209 -1.12 -24.26 -5.69
C ARG A 209 -0.60 -23.91 -4.31
N TRP A 210 -0.09 -22.68 -4.13
CA TRP A 210 0.37 -22.22 -2.82
C TRP A 210 -0.76 -22.13 -1.81
N ALA A 211 -1.93 -21.59 -2.20
CA ALA A 211 -3.10 -21.54 -1.32
C ALA A 211 -3.53 -22.95 -0.86
N ALA A 212 -3.51 -23.95 -1.74
CA ALA A 212 -3.84 -25.33 -1.41
C ALA A 212 -2.80 -25.96 -0.47
N ALA A 213 -1.51 -25.69 -0.67
CA ALA A 213 -0.44 -26.17 0.22
C ALA A 213 -0.56 -25.53 1.61
N ILE A 214 -0.77 -24.23 1.69
CA ILE A 214 -0.94 -23.48 2.94
C ILE A 214 -2.15 -23.98 3.73
N ALA A 215 -3.29 -24.21 3.06
CA ALA A 215 -4.50 -24.71 3.72
C ALA A 215 -4.29 -26.04 4.45
N LYS A 216 -3.38 -26.90 3.95
CA LYS A 216 -3.00 -28.16 4.59
C LYS A 216 -2.07 -27.97 5.78
N ASN A 217 -1.14 -27.02 5.69
CA ASN A 217 -0.07 -26.84 6.68
C ASN A 217 -0.50 -25.99 7.87
N VAL A 218 -1.31 -24.96 7.64
CA VAL A 218 -1.79 -24.00 8.67
C VAL A 218 -3.16 -24.41 9.24
N TYR A 219 -3.80 -25.46 8.67
CA TYR A 219 -5.16 -25.89 9.04
C TYR A 219 -6.22 -24.77 8.95
N GLN A 220 -5.97 -23.77 8.12
CA GLN A 220 -6.87 -22.66 7.84
C GLN A 220 -7.43 -22.75 6.43
N LYS A 221 -8.75 -22.57 6.27
CA LYS A 221 -9.38 -22.47 4.95
C LYS A 221 -8.78 -21.31 4.17
N THR A 222 -7.97 -21.63 3.16
CA THR A 222 -7.23 -20.68 2.34
C THR A 222 -7.51 -20.93 0.88
N GLN A 223 -7.71 -19.87 0.10
CA GLN A 223 -7.93 -19.93 -1.34
C GLN A 223 -7.18 -18.82 -2.07
N GLY A 224 -6.94 -18.99 -3.37
CA GLY A 224 -6.52 -17.91 -4.26
C GLY A 224 -7.72 -17.09 -4.76
N GLY A 225 -7.42 -15.90 -5.36
CA GLY A 225 -8.42 -15.06 -6.02
C GLY A 225 -8.88 -13.86 -5.21
N HIS A 226 -9.94 -13.19 -5.65
CA HIS A 226 -10.42 -11.93 -5.05
C HIS A 226 -11.72 -12.07 -4.25
N GLU A 227 -12.32 -13.27 -4.23
CA GLU A 227 -13.58 -13.47 -3.52
C GLU A 227 -13.36 -13.73 -2.05
N LYS A 228 -13.90 -12.85 -1.22
CA LYS A 228 -13.80 -12.92 0.23
C LYS A 228 -14.92 -13.78 0.81
N LYS A 229 -14.59 -14.91 1.42
CA LYS A 229 -15.53 -15.81 2.09
C LYS A 229 -15.38 -15.74 3.60
N GLN A 230 -16.51 -15.76 4.32
CA GLN A 230 -16.50 -15.78 5.78
C GLN A 230 -15.75 -17.00 6.33
N GLY A 231 -14.83 -16.78 7.27
CA GLY A 231 -13.98 -17.82 7.85
C GLY A 231 -12.83 -18.31 6.95
N TRP A 232 -12.53 -17.57 5.86
CA TRP A 232 -11.45 -17.90 4.92
C TRP A 232 -10.38 -16.81 4.88
N ILE A 233 -9.16 -17.25 4.59
CA ILE A 233 -8.09 -16.36 4.10
C ILE A 233 -8.08 -16.45 2.57
N THR A 234 -8.03 -15.29 1.93
CA THR A 234 -7.90 -15.20 0.47
C THR A 234 -6.57 -14.57 0.10
N ILE A 235 -5.81 -15.25 -0.76
CA ILE A 235 -4.55 -14.76 -1.34
C ILE A 235 -4.91 -14.14 -2.68
N ASP A 236 -5.02 -12.81 -2.73
CA ASP A 236 -5.52 -12.08 -3.91
C ASP A 236 -4.37 -11.44 -4.70
N PRO A 237 -4.03 -11.96 -5.90
CA PRO A 237 -3.03 -11.38 -6.79
C PRO A 237 -3.58 -10.27 -7.70
N SER A 238 -4.87 -9.94 -7.66
CA SER A 238 -5.58 -9.15 -8.68
C SER A 238 -5.11 -7.71 -8.82
N GLN A 239 -4.32 -7.20 -7.88
CA GLN A 239 -3.71 -5.88 -7.95
C GLN A 239 -2.29 -5.90 -8.60
N SER A 240 -1.82 -7.06 -9.10
CA SER A 240 -0.53 -7.18 -9.79
C SER A 240 -0.52 -6.56 -11.19
N PRO A 241 -1.54 -6.71 -12.04
CA PRO A 241 -1.51 -6.14 -13.40
C PRO A 241 -1.32 -4.62 -13.40
N SER A 242 -0.74 -4.10 -14.49
CA SER A 242 -0.71 -2.66 -14.75
C SER A 242 -2.14 -2.10 -14.83
N GLY A 243 -2.32 -0.83 -14.44
CA GLY A 243 -3.65 -0.22 -14.27
C GLY A 243 -4.29 -0.51 -12.91
N LYS A 244 -3.69 -1.33 -12.06
CA LYS A 244 -4.16 -1.63 -10.70
C LYS A 244 -3.37 -0.84 -9.66
N LEU A 245 -3.97 -0.67 -8.48
CA LEU A 245 -3.41 0.11 -7.38
C LEU A 245 -3.06 -0.77 -6.20
N ALA A 246 -1.90 -0.52 -5.61
CA ALA A 246 -1.49 -1.07 -4.33
C ALA A 246 -1.34 0.05 -3.29
N ARG A 247 -1.55 -0.27 -2.01
CA ARG A 247 -1.35 0.65 -0.91
C ARG A 247 0.14 0.98 -0.75
N CYS A 248 0.46 2.27 -0.63
CA CYS A 248 1.83 2.69 -0.34
C CYS A 248 2.25 2.27 1.07
N PRO A 249 3.52 1.94 1.28
CA PRO A 249 4.07 1.95 2.63
C PRO A 249 3.79 3.31 3.30
N PHE A 250 3.53 3.29 4.59
CA PHE A 250 3.12 4.42 5.43
C PHE A 250 1.75 5.02 5.11
N SER A 251 0.97 4.44 4.17
CA SER A 251 -0.42 4.85 3.97
C SER A 251 -1.24 4.60 5.23
N LEU A 252 -2.12 5.52 5.55
CA LEU A 252 -3.22 5.22 6.46
C LEU A 252 -4.10 4.13 5.85
N HIS A 253 -4.72 3.32 6.69
CA HIS A 253 -5.82 2.46 6.31
C HIS A 253 -7.12 3.11 6.79
N VAL A 254 -7.67 3.97 5.96
CA VAL A 254 -8.86 4.76 6.30
C VAL A 254 -10.08 3.86 6.19
N SER A 255 -10.82 3.71 7.29
CA SER A 255 -12.04 2.91 7.37
C SER A 255 -13.29 3.71 7.03
N ASP A 256 -13.30 5.00 7.41
CA ASP A 256 -14.37 5.94 7.09
C ASP A 256 -13.81 7.38 7.00
N ALA A 257 -14.71 8.39 6.98
CA ALA A 257 -14.29 9.79 6.83
C ALA A 257 -13.49 10.33 8.03
N ASP A 258 -13.67 9.73 9.20
CA ASP A 258 -13.20 10.28 10.49
C ASP A 258 -12.30 9.29 11.26
N SER A 259 -12.09 8.07 10.74
CA SER A 259 -11.28 7.06 11.40
C SER A 259 -10.38 6.26 10.45
N TYR A 260 -9.32 5.69 11.00
CA TYR A 260 -8.42 4.77 10.31
C TYR A 260 -8.09 3.57 11.23
N ASP A 261 -7.95 2.38 10.63
CA ASP A 261 -7.69 1.13 11.35
C ASP A 261 -6.22 0.96 11.75
N GLY A 262 -5.32 1.65 11.06
CA GLY A 262 -3.89 1.57 11.29
C GLY A 262 -3.08 2.17 10.15
N ILE A 263 -1.78 1.89 10.15
CA ILE A 263 -0.83 2.40 9.17
C ILE A 263 -0.17 1.23 8.44
N ALA A 264 0.02 1.37 7.15
CA ALA A 264 0.73 0.39 6.35
C ALA A 264 2.24 0.46 6.64
N LEU A 265 2.80 -0.55 7.29
CA LEU A 265 4.19 -0.54 7.75
C LEU A 265 5.01 -1.66 7.08
N PRO A 266 6.24 -1.35 6.61
CA PRO A 266 7.19 -2.38 6.21
C PRO A 266 7.47 -3.34 7.36
N VAL A 267 7.46 -4.65 7.06
CA VAL A 267 7.67 -5.71 8.05
C VAL A 267 9.03 -6.36 7.85
N ASP A 268 9.76 -6.54 8.94
CA ASP A 268 10.92 -7.40 8.95
C ASP A 268 10.47 -8.86 8.80
N ILE A 269 10.78 -9.47 7.66
CA ILE A 269 10.36 -10.85 7.32
C ILE A 269 10.80 -11.86 8.40
N MET A 270 11.95 -11.64 9.03
CA MET A 270 12.43 -12.52 10.09
C MET A 270 11.54 -12.49 11.34
N LYS A 271 10.76 -11.43 11.51
CA LYS A 271 9.81 -11.27 12.63
C LYS A 271 8.41 -11.83 12.35
N LEU A 272 8.11 -12.26 11.11
CA LEU A 272 6.78 -12.78 10.75
C LEU A 272 6.34 -14.02 11.58
N ARG A 273 7.27 -14.70 12.21
CA ARG A 273 6.94 -15.83 13.12
C ARG A 273 6.94 -15.44 14.60
N GLY A 274 7.13 -14.15 14.89
CA GLY A 274 7.14 -13.65 16.28
C GLY A 274 5.72 -13.40 16.80
N THR A 275 5.47 -13.77 18.03
CA THR A 275 4.14 -13.66 18.69
C THR A 275 3.75 -12.24 19.07
N THR A 276 4.69 -11.31 19.10
CA THR A 276 4.42 -9.90 19.46
C THR A 276 4.22 -8.98 18.27
N LEU A 277 4.49 -9.44 17.04
CA LEU A 277 4.54 -8.61 15.85
C LEU A 277 3.27 -7.78 15.65
N ILE A 278 2.12 -8.40 15.71
CA ILE A 278 0.82 -7.71 15.51
C ILE A 278 0.59 -6.62 16.57
N LYS A 279 0.91 -6.93 17.82
CA LYS A 279 0.81 -5.97 18.93
C LYS A 279 1.71 -4.77 18.68
N ASP A 280 2.95 -5.02 18.28
CA ASP A 280 3.93 -3.97 18.02
C ASP A 280 3.48 -3.08 16.84
N LEU A 281 3.00 -3.69 15.75
CA LEU A 281 2.53 -2.97 14.56
C LEU A 281 1.27 -2.13 14.82
N LYS A 282 0.34 -2.62 15.64
CA LYS A 282 -0.89 -1.89 16.01
C LYS A 282 -0.64 -0.67 16.90
N ASN A 283 0.49 -0.63 17.59
CA ASN A 283 0.85 0.50 18.47
C ASN A 283 1.39 1.72 17.70
N TYR A 284 1.69 1.58 16.42
CA TYR A 284 2.18 2.71 15.63
C TYR A 284 1.06 3.71 15.33
N THR A 285 1.33 4.95 15.67
CA THR A 285 0.59 6.13 15.24
C THR A 285 1.42 6.89 14.21
N PRO A 286 0.85 7.80 13.41
CA PRO A 286 1.62 8.63 12.51
C PRO A 286 2.74 9.40 13.19
N LYS A 287 2.50 9.88 14.42
CA LYS A 287 3.54 10.53 15.21
C LYS A 287 4.70 9.57 15.47
N THR A 288 4.42 8.37 15.98
CA THR A 288 5.47 7.38 16.28
C THR A 288 6.17 6.90 15.01
N VAL A 289 5.49 6.82 13.86
CA VAL A 289 6.15 6.57 12.57
C VAL A 289 7.16 7.67 12.25
N LEU A 290 6.76 8.95 12.38
CA LEU A 290 7.65 10.09 12.11
C LEU A 290 8.85 10.14 13.08
N ASP A 291 8.65 9.73 14.33
CA ASP A 291 9.72 9.67 15.32
C ASP A 291 10.73 8.53 15.05
N HIS A 292 10.34 7.50 14.25
CA HIS A 292 11.15 6.30 13.99
C HIS A 292 11.44 6.06 12.49
N LEU A 293 11.44 7.09 11.65
CA LEU A 293 11.66 6.97 10.20
C LEU A 293 12.94 6.19 9.84
N ASP A 294 14.03 6.42 10.55
CA ASP A 294 15.30 5.77 10.26
C ASP A 294 15.26 4.25 10.48
N SER A 295 14.43 3.78 11.42
CA SER A 295 14.28 2.34 11.68
C SER A 295 13.60 1.61 10.51
N PHE A 296 12.72 2.30 9.78
CA PHE A 296 12.02 1.75 8.62
C PHE A 296 12.84 1.77 7.33
N LYS A 297 13.86 2.63 7.24
CA LYS A 297 14.67 2.79 6.03
C LYS A 297 15.29 1.47 5.56
N ARG A 298 15.76 0.64 6.49
CA ARG A 298 16.36 -0.68 6.19
C ARG A 298 15.37 -1.76 5.77
N LEU A 299 14.07 -1.54 6.04
CA LEU A 299 12.99 -2.50 5.73
C LEU A 299 12.37 -2.23 4.35
N LEU A 300 12.66 -1.08 3.76
CA LEU A 300 12.22 -0.74 2.40
C LEU A 300 13.19 -1.33 1.38
N PRO A 301 12.69 -1.83 0.23
CA PRO A 301 13.50 -2.44 -0.82
C PRO A 301 14.26 -1.41 -1.66
#